data_162dd8a787a7863bdcd13cf719ba2225
#
_entry.id   162dd8a787a7863bdcd13cf719ba2225
#
_cell.length_a   1.000
_cell.length_b   1.000
_cell.length_c   1.000
_cell.angle_alpha   90.00
_cell.angle_beta   90.00
_cell.angle_gamma   90.00
#
_symmetry.space_group_name_H-M   'P 1'
#
loop_
_entity.id
_entity.type
_entity.pdbx_description
1 polymer ?
#
loop_
_entity_poly.entity_id
_entity_poly.type
_entity_poly.pdbx_seq_one_letter_code
_entity_poly.pdbx_strand_id
1 'polypeptide(L)'
;MKYLIGVSGFYHDSSVCLVADDQVIAFIKEESLTRVKGSSGFPYRSLDHLKSTYALNNQTVEAVSFYEKPLKAWTALISHSLTQPQSAHNLIAHHAKQFWRGPLSFKVKFDKCLKLDTDKFIYAPHHLSHVLTAQCYMPSDGHYSSVLHFVFDAVGDGDSISVYSGMHADTRLLHNIKFPHSLGLFYSALAQVCGFAVNDGEYKFMALSSFGDPQHFKHVFDNLIMPSGSELKLNMDWFSFDKRLDYGFSERLATSLGGKISPCNLVPGTEEFKRAANIAAAAQQSLETSILHIIKFWIDEFKPVAITVSGGVAQNSVAMSKVIKNFPDLVVTIPPSPGDSGAALGAVNYASLVCKNRGIRVKKLAFKVTSQSRSNLSKELFSKISKKPTEAISLAASLITSGEHVCLFSKKMEIGPRALGFRSIICSAKKSDAVRRLNVMIKGREEYRPLAPVCLDSVATRFFKISTRSKHNHMWMASTVFVNDDFPDEYQSALHIDRSARLQIVNSDAPLLEAILIELKGKEDLLINTSLNVAGDPIAFDLIDAFANMKRMGLKYLLSEDGLFCLNEDL
;
A
#
# COMPACT_ATOMS: atom_id res chain seq x y z
N MET A 1 -7.59 -27.71 -14.61
CA MET A 1 -7.78 -26.33 -14.12
C MET A 1 -7.01 -25.40 -15.03
N LYS A 2 -7.60 -24.28 -15.44
CA LYS A 2 -6.92 -23.26 -16.27
C LYS A 2 -6.61 -22.05 -15.42
N TYR A 3 -5.45 -21.45 -15.65
CA TYR A 3 -4.94 -20.34 -14.85
C TYR A 3 -4.82 -19.07 -15.68
N LEU A 4 -5.16 -17.93 -15.08
CA LEU A 4 -4.80 -16.61 -15.54
C LEU A 4 -3.71 -16.04 -14.63
N ILE A 5 -2.72 -15.36 -15.21
CA ILE A 5 -1.59 -14.76 -14.50
C ILE A 5 -1.58 -13.25 -14.74
N GLY A 6 -1.54 -12.46 -13.68
CA GLY A 6 -1.30 -11.02 -13.74
C GLY A 6 0.10 -10.70 -13.23
N VAL A 7 0.79 -9.79 -13.90
CA VAL A 7 2.17 -9.42 -13.56
C VAL A 7 2.30 -7.91 -13.52
N SER A 8 2.86 -7.38 -12.42
CA SER A 8 3.39 -6.03 -12.28
C SER A 8 4.90 -6.09 -12.11
N GLY A 9 5.64 -5.15 -12.69
CA GLY A 9 7.10 -5.14 -12.55
C GLY A 9 7.81 -4.07 -13.35
N PHE A 10 9.14 -4.02 -13.20
CA PHE A 10 10.15 -3.18 -13.85
C PHE A 10 10.39 -1.80 -13.24
N TYR A 11 9.47 -1.24 -12.47
CA TYR A 11 9.66 0.05 -11.81
C TYR A 11 9.93 -0.12 -10.31
N HIS A 12 8.91 -0.43 -9.53
CA HIS A 12 9.00 -0.76 -8.11
C HIS A 12 7.88 -1.74 -7.75
N ASP A 13 7.98 -2.40 -6.60
CA ASP A 13 6.93 -3.25 -6.03
C ASP A 13 6.41 -4.37 -6.95
N SER A 14 7.32 -5.06 -7.65
CA SER A 14 6.96 -6.15 -8.57
C SER A 14 6.15 -7.24 -7.87
N SER A 15 5.12 -7.76 -8.55
CA SER A 15 4.22 -8.77 -8.00
C SER A 15 3.61 -9.67 -9.07
N VAL A 16 3.09 -10.82 -8.64
CA VAL A 16 2.36 -11.77 -9.48
C VAL A 16 1.07 -12.19 -8.79
N CYS A 17 -0.02 -12.18 -9.54
CA CYS A 17 -1.33 -12.66 -9.12
C CYS A 17 -1.74 -13.87 -9.97
N LEU A 18 -2.21 -14.94 -9.32
CA LEU A 18 -2.69 -16.15 -9.97
C LEU A 18 -4.18 -16.36 -9.70
N VAL A 19 -4.94 -16.59 -10.76
CA VAL A 19 -6.39 -16.80 -10.73
C VAL A 19 -6.74 -18.13 -11.35
N ALA A 20 -7.65 -18.86 -10.71
CA ALA A 20 -8.30 -20.06 -11.27
C ALA A 20 -9.78 -20.03 -10.90
N ASP A 21 -10.65 -20.46 -11.83
CA ASP A 21 -12.10 -20.52 -11.64
C ASP A 21 -12.68 -19.20 -11.08
N ASP A 22 -12.24 -18.05 -11.63
CA ASP A 22 -12.58 -16.68 -11.27
C ASP A 22 -12.27 -16.30 -9.80
N GLN A 23 -11.41 -17.11 -9.14
CA GLN A 23 -10.93 -16.85 -7.79
C GLN A 23 -9.43 -16.58 -7.78
N VAL A 24 -9.01 -15.55 -7.02
CA VAL A 24 -7.60 -15.35 -6.72
C VAL A 24 -7.15 -16.48 -5.79
N ILE A 25 -6.16 -17.25 -6.22
CA ILE A 25 -5.59 -18.36 -5.45
C ILE A 25 -4.21 -18.05 -4.86
N ALA A 26 -3.47 -17.12 -5.49
CA ALA A 26 -2.21 -16.63 -4.95
C ALA A 26 -1.95 -15.18 -5.38
N PHE A 27 -1.30 -14.43 -4.49
CA PHE A 27 -0.74 -13.10 -4.75
C PHE A 27 0.62 -13.03 -4.05
N ILE A 28 1.68 -12.76 -4.80
CA ILE A 28 3.05 -12.75 -4.27
C ILE A 28 3.78 -11.50 -4.75
N LYS A 29 4.34 -10.75 -3.79
CA LYS A 29 5.26 -9.64 -4.06
C LYS A 29 6.68 -10.20 -4.17
N GLU A 30 7.43 -9.76 -5.16
CA GLU A 30 8.80 -10.21 -5.40
C GLU A 30 9.71 -9.93 -4.20
N GLU A 31 9.51 -8.80 -3.50
CA GLU A 31 10.22 -8.44 -2.27
C GLU A 31 10.13 -9.51 -1.19
N SER A 32 9.00 -10.24 -1.13
CA SER A 32 8.79 -11.31 -0.13
C SER A 32 9.77 -12.47 -0.29
N LEU A 33 10.19 -12.76 -1.53
CA LEU A 33 11.10 -13.86 -1.87
C LEU A 33 12.55 -13.40 -2.07
N THR A 34 12.76 -12.17 -2.55
CA THR A 34 14.11 -11.60 -2.72
C THR A 34 14.70 -11.06 -1.42
N ARG A 35 13.84 -10.73 -0.45
CA ARG A 35 14.16 -10.00 0.78
C ARG A 35 14.74 -8.59 0.53
N VAL A 36 14.45 -8.02 -0.63
CA VAL A 36 14.80 -6.65 -0.99
C VAL A 36 13.52 -5.84 -1.10
N LYS A 37 13.31 -4.90 -0.16
CA LYS A 37 12.11 -4.06 -0.10
C LYS A 37 11.94 -3.24 -1.38
N GLY A 38 10.69 -3.16 -1.88
CA GLY A 38 10.38 -2.45 -3.11
C GLY A 38 11.04 -3.07 -4.35
N SER A 39 11.35 -4.39 -4.33
CA SER A 39 12.02 -5.08 -5.43
C SER A 39 11.48 -4.65 -6.78
N SER A 40 12.35 -4.10 -7.61
CA SER A 40 12.09 -3.68 -8.98
C SER A 40 12.53 -4.77 -9.97
N GLY A 41 12.16 -4.61 -11.22
CA GLY A 41 12.53 -5.54 -12.27
C GLY A 41 11.46 -6.57 -12.55
N PHE A 42 11.84 -7.67 -13.18
CA PHE A 42 10.92 -8.75 -13.51
C PHE A 42 10.77 -9.73 -12.31
N PRO A 43 9.56 -10.16 -11.92
CA PRO A 43 9.32 -10.98 -10.72
C PRO A 43 9.65 -12.47 -10.95
N TYR A 44 10.93 -12.77 -11.14
CA TYR A 44 11.42 -14.12 -11.43
C TYR A 44 11.10 -15.12 -10.32
N ARG A 45 11.39 -14.76 -9.05
CA ARG A 45 11.22 -15.66 -7.92
C ARG A 45 9.75 -15.95 -7.63
N SER A 46 8.90 -14.94 -7.78
CA SER A 46 7.44 -15.09 -7.62
C SER A 46 6.86 -16.03 -8.68
N LEU A 47 7.27 -15.89 -9.94
CA LEU A 47 6.84 -16.77 -11.01
C LEU A 47 7.36 -18.20 -10.85
N ASP A 48 8.63 -18.40 -10.49
CA ASP A 48 9.19 -19.74 -10.28
C ASP A 48 8.53 -20.44 -9.08
N HIS A 49 8.24 -19.69 -8.02
CA HIS A 49 7.49 -20.22 -6.86
C HIS A 49 6.08 -20.67 -7.27
N LEU A 50 5.34 -19.86 -8.01
CA LEU A 50 3.99 -20.21 -8.49
C LEU A 50 4.04 -21.36 -9.49
N LYS A 51 5.02 -21.36 -10.42
CA LYS A 51 5.23 -22.43 -11.39
C LYS A 51 5.42 -23.78 -10.71
N SER A 52 6.28 -23.85 -9.70
CA SER A 52 6.54 -25.09 -8.96
C SER A 52 5.35 -25.52 -8.10
N THR A 53 4.67 -24.54 -7.45
CA THR A 53 3.54 -24.82 -6.55
C THR A 53 2.30 -25.31 -7.28
N TYR A 54 1.99 -24.72 -8.44
CA TYR A 54 0.75 -24.99 -9.20
C TYR A 54 0.99 -25.75 -10.52
N ALA A 55 2.20 -26.26 -10.74
CA ALA A 55 2.59 -26.99 -11.96
C ALA A 55 2.22 -26.23 -13.26
N LEU A 56 2.50 -24.90 -13.27
CA LEU A 56 2.16 -24.04 -14.39
C LEU A 56 2.97 -24.41 -15.64
N ASN A 57 2.28 -24.51 -16.78
CA ASN A 57 2.86 -24.78 -18.08
C ASN A 57 1.96 -24.24 -19.21
N ASN A 58 2.36 -24.37 -20.47
CA ASN A 58 1.60 -23.86 -21.61
C ASN A 58 0.18 -24.45 -21.72
N GLN A 59 -0.05 -25.66 -21.22
CA GLN A 59 -1.37 -26.31 -21.28
C GLN A 59 -2.28 -25.82 -20.15
N THR A 60 -1.72 -25.50 -18.98
CA THR A 60 -2.49 -25.08 -17.80
C THR A 60 -2.72 -23.57 -17.74
N VAL A 61 -1.88 -22.74 -18.36
CA VAL A 61 -2.04 -21.28 -18.43
C VAL A 61 -2.88 -20.89 -19.63
N GLU A 62 -3.98 -20.19 -19.39
CA GLU A 62 -4.89 -19.66 -20.40
C GLU A 62 -4.37 -18.32 -20.96
N ALA A 63 -4.03 -17.38 -20.09
CA ALA A 63 -3.44 -16.09 -20.46
C ALA A 63 -2.54 -15.52 -19.36
N VAL A 64 -1.63 -14.64 -19.79
CA VAL A 64 -0.78 -13.80 -18.96
C VAL A 64 -1.05 -12.35 -19.31
N SER A 65 -1.33 -11.52 -18.30
CA SER A 65 -1.50 -10.08 -18.49
C SER A 65 -0.43 -9.29 -17.75
N PHE A 66 0.20 -8.39 -18.48
CA PHE A 66 1.10 -7.38 -17.93
C PHE A 66 0.32 -6.09 -17.68
N TYR A 67 0.61 -5.40 -16.57
CA TYR A 67 -0.19 -4.29 -16.04
C TYR A 67 -0.05 -2.96 -16.78
N GLU A 68 0.76 -2.91 -17.85
CA GLU A 68 1.09 -1.69 -18.59
C GLU A 68 1.16 -1.99 -20.09
N LYS A 69 0.95 -0.95 -20.91
CA LYS A 69 1.19 -0.97 -22.36
C LYS A 69 2.55 -0.37 -22.71
N PRO A 70 3.63 -1.16 -22.83
CA PRO A 70 5.00 -0.62 -22.96
C PRO A 70 5.17 0.35 -24.13
N LEU A 71 4.53 0.09 -25.28
CA LEU A 71 4.63 0.97 -26.45
C LEU A 71 3.95 2.31 -26.21
N LYS A 72 2.81 2.34 -25.47
CA LYS A 72 2.12 3.60 -25.12
C LYS A 72 2.98 4.43 -24.17
N ALA A 73 3.53 3.82 -23.13
CA ALA A 73 4.44 4.48 -22.19
C ALA A 73 5.68 5.04 -22.91
N TRP A 74 6.27 4.29 -23.84
CA TRP A 74 7.39 4.74 -24.63
C TRP A 74 7.06 5.94 -25.54
N THR A 75 5.95 5.89 -26.27
CA THR A 75 5.51 7.01 -27.12
C THR A 75 5.19 8.26 -26.33
N ALA A 76 4.60 8.14 -25.14
CA ALA A 76 4.35 9.26 -24.24
C ALA A 76 5.65 9.93 -23.78
N LEU A 77 6.67 9.14 -23.42
CA LEU A 77 7.99 9.65 -23.05
C LEU A 77 8.66 10.41 -24.20
N ILE A 78 8.66 9.85 -25.40
CA ILE A 78 9.23 10.53 -26.59
C ILE A 78 8.50 11.83 -26.85
N SER A 79 7.16 11.82 -26.86
CA SER A 79 6.36 13.03 -27.10
C SER A 79 6.68 14.11 -26.08
N HIS A 80 6.78 13.77 -24.81
CA HIS A 80 7.17 14.73 -23.77
C HIS A 80 8.61 15.25 -23.98
N SER A 81 9.55 14.37 -24.29
CA SER A 81 10.96 14.77 -24.52
C SER A 81 11.10 15.74 -25.70
N LEU A 82 10.29 15.62 -26.72
CA LEU A 82 10.30 16.55 -27.86
C LEU A 82 9.81 17.96 -27.49
N THR A 83 9.00 18.11 -26.43
CA THR A 83 8.60 19.42 -25.89
C THR A 83 9.67 20.07 -25.02
N GLN A 84 10.73 19.35 -24.67
CA GLN A 84 11.83 19.78 -23.79
C GLN A 84 13.20 19.55 -24.45
N PRO A 85 13.53 20.22 -25.57
CA PRO A 85 14.66 19.86 -26.42
C PRO A 85 16.03 19.91 -25.73
N GLN A 86 16.21 20.75 -24.69
CA GLN A 86 17.47 20.88 -23.96
C GLN A 86 17.81 19.66 -23.08
N SER A 87 16.82 18.95 -22.58
CA SER A 87 16.98 17.74 -21.73
C SER A 87 16.65 16.45 -22.46
N ALA A 88 16.03 16.54 -23.64
CA ALA A 88 15.48 15.41 -24.39
C ALA A 88 16.49 14.29 -24.63
N HIS A 89 17.71 14.59 -25.03
CA HIS A 89 18.71 13.59 -25.37
C HIS A 89 19.07 12.70 -24.16
N ASN A 90 19.35 13.31 -23.02
CA ASN A 90 19.72 12.57 -21.80
C ASN A 90 18.55 11.75 -21.24
N LEU A 91 17.33 12.30 -21.25
CA LEU A 91 16.12 11.61 -20.79
C LEU A 91 15.80 10.43 -21.71
N ILE A 92 15.79 10.62 -23.02
CA ILE A 92 15.54 9.55 -24.00
C ILE A 92 16.59 8.46 -23.87
N ALA A 93 17.89 8.80 -23.82
CA ALA A 93 18.97 7.82 -23.73
C ALA A 93 18.89 6.99 -22.44
N HIS A 94 18.60 7.62 -21.30
CA HIS A 94 18.44 6.93 -20.02
C HIS A 94 17.22 6.00 -20.02
N HIS A 95 16.07 6.53 -20.39
CA HIS A 95 14.84 5.77 -20.40
C HIS A 95 14.79 4.72 -21.50
N ALA A 96 15.40 4.94 -22.67
CA ALA A 96 15.50 3.93 -23.72
C ALA A 96 16.14 2.65 -23.18
N LYS A 97 17.26 2.76 -22.45
CA LYS A 97 17.92 1.60 -21.84
C LYS A 97 17.03 0.87 -20.83
N GLN A 98 16.29 1.63 -20.02
CA GLN A 98 15.33 1.05 -19.04
C GLN A 98 14.17 0.35 -19.76
N PHE A 99 13.58 0.96 -20.78
CA PHE A 99 12.48 0.37 -21.55
C PHE A 99 12.88 -0.90 -22.29
N TRP A 100 14.01 -0.89 -23.00
CA TRP A 100 14.51 -2.06 -23.71
C TRP A 100 14.84 -3.23 -22.79
N ARG A 101 15.41 -2.96 -21.61
CA ARG A 101 15.73 -3.98 -20.60
C ARG A 101 14.58 -4.29 -19.64
N GLY A 102 13.58 -3.46 -19.63
CA GLY A 102 12.40 -3.50 -18.77
C GLY A 102 11.13 -3.95 -19.51
N PRO A 103 10.09 -3.11 -19.58
CA PRO A 103 8.75 -3.47 -20.04
C PRO A 103 8.70 -4.06 -21.46
N LEU A 104 9.49 -3.53 -22.40
CA LEU A 104 9.56 -4.07 -23.78
C LEU A 104 10.12 -5.49 -23.84
N SER A 105 10.91 -5.91 -22.83
CA SER A 105 11.45 -7.27 -22.74
C SER A 105 10.54 -8.24 -21.97
N PHE A 106 9.33 -7.83 -21.58
CA PHE A 106 8.43 -8.60 -20.72
C PHE A 106 8.26 -10.04 -21.20
N LYS A 107 7.82 -10.23 -22.46
CA LYS A 107 7.63 -11.56 -23.04
C LYS A 107 8.91 -12.40 -23.02
N VAL A 108 10.03 -11.81 -23.43
CA VAL A 108 11.33 -12.51 -23.46
C VAL A 108 11.77 -12.96 -22.08
N LYS A 109 11.52 -12.13 -21.04
CA LYS A 109 11.84 -12.48 -19.65
C LYS A 109 10.88 -13.52 -19.10
N PHE A 110 9.59 -13.41 -19.43
CA PHE A 110 8.58 -14.38 -19.04
C PHE A 110 8.88 -15.77 -19.62
N ASP A 111 9.27 -15.85 -20.89
CA ASP A 111 9.62 -17.10 -21.57
C ASP A 111 10.83 -17.84 -20.94
N LYS A 112 11.68 -17.13 -20.15
CA LYS A 112 12.76 -17.78 -19.38
C LYS A 112 12.23 -18.58 -18.19
N CYS A 113 11.13 -18.14 -17.58
CA CYS A 113 10.49 -18.85 -16.47
C CYS A 113 9.49 -19.88 -16.98
N LEU A 114 8.66 -19.47 -17.94
CA LEU A 114 7.54 -20.25 -18.44
C LEU A 114 7.29 -19.93 -19.91
N LYS A 115 7.58 -20.89 -20.79
CA LYS A 115 7.33 -20.73 -22.23
C LYS A 115 5.85 -20.89 -22.53
N LEU A 116 5.26 -19.82 -23.06
CA LEU A 116 3.86 -19.79 -23.49
C LEU A 116 3.74 -19.36 -24.94
N ASP A 117 2.64 -19.78 -25.57
CA ASP A 117 2.27 -19.33 -26.92
C ASP A 117 2.08 -17.79 -26.92
N THR A 118 2.40 -17.17 -28.07
CA THR A 118 2.44 -15.70 -28.17
C THR A 118 1.06 -15.05 -27.99
N ASP A 119 -0.01 -15.74 -28.41
CA ASP A 119 -1.40 -15.30 -28.31
C ASP A 119 -1.94 -15.24 -26.85
N LYS A 120 -1.23 -15.84 -25.90
CA LYS A 120 -1.58 -15.79 -24.47
C LYS A 120 -1.14 -14.52 -23.76
N PHE A 121 -0.35 -13.66 -24.40
CA PHE A 121 0.16 -12.43 -23.80
C PHE A 121 -0.80 -11.25 -24.02
N ILE A 122 -1.26 -10.65 -22.93
CA ILE A 122 -2.16 -9.49 -22.89
C ILE A 122 -1.44 -8.34 -22.20
N TYR A 123 -1.68 -7.11 -22.66
CA TYR A 123 -1.12 -5.90 -22.07
C TYR A 123 -2.28 -4.99 -21.62
N ALA A 124 -2.51 -4.90 -20.34
CA ALA A 124 -3.56 -4.06 -19.78
C ALA A 124 -3.11 -2.59 -19.77
N PRO A 125 -4.00 -1.61 -19.97
CA PRO A 125 -3.65 -0.21 -19.71
C PRO A 125 -3.34 -0.02 -18.23
N HIS A 126 -2.28 0.76 -17.91
CA HIS A 126 -1.77 0.91 -16.54
C HIS A 126 -2.86 1.40 -15.57
N HIS A 127 -3.45 2.56 -15.82
CA HIS A 127 -4.49 3.10 -14.94
C HIS A 127 -5.76 2.25 -14.89
N LEU A 128 -6.10 1.54 -15.98
CA LEU A 128 -7.20 0.57 -15.95
C LEU A 128 -6.88 -0.61 -15.04
N SER A 129 -5.61 -1.04 -14.96
CA SER A 129 -5.20 -2.07 -13.98
C SER A 129 -5.46 -1.61 -12.54
N HIS A 130 -5.18 -0.35 -12.19
CA HIS A 130 -5.52 0.20 -10.88
C HIS A 130 -7.03 0.23 -10.64
N VAL A 131 -7.83 0.65 -11.63
CA VAL A 131 -9.30 0.65 -11.55
C VAL A 131 -9.82 -0.76 -11.29
N LEU A 132 -9.39 -1.73 -12.10
CA LEU A 132 -9.85 -3.12 -11.99
C LEU A 132 -9.40 -3.78 -10.68
N THR A 133 -8.27 -3.38 -10.11
CA THR A 133 -7.87 -3.76 -8.75
C THR A 133 -8.87 -3.25 -7.73
N ALA A 134 -9.25 -1.98 -7.80
CA ALA A 134 -10.20 -1.39 -6.85
C ALA A 134 -11.61 -2.00 -6.97
N GLN A 135 -12.07 -2.29 -8.18
CA GLN A 135 -13.36 -2.96 -8.41
C GLN A 135 -13.44 -4.33 -7.74
N CYS A 136 -12.31 -5.06 -7.63
CA CYS A 136 -12.28 -6.36 -6.95
C CYS A 136 -12.66 -6.29 -5.47
N TYR A 137 -12.50 -5.13 -4.83
CA TYR A 137 -12.71 -4.92 -3.39
C TYR A 137 -13.96 -4.09 -3.05
N MET A 138 -14.74 -3.69 -4.05
CA MET A 138 -16.02 -3.03 -3.78
C MET A 138 -16.97 -3.98 -3.03
N PRO A 139 -17.74 -3.50 -2.03
CA PRO A 139 -18.69 -4.32 -1.30
C PRO A 139 -19.65 -5.07 -2.24
N SER A 140 -19.91 -6.34 -1.94
CA SER A 140 -20.68 -7.23 -2.83
C SER A 140 -22.19 -7.08 -2.72
N ASP A 141 -22.68 -6.43 -1.68
CA ASP A 141 -24.07 -6.17 -1.35
C ASP A 141 -24.66 -4.94 -2.05
N GLY A 142 -23.80 -4.15 -2.70
CA GLY A 142 -24.19 -2.94 -3.43
C GLY A 142 -24.59 -3.21 -4.88
N HIS A 143 -25.80 -2.76 -5.28
CA HIS A 143 -26.14 -2.56 -6.69
C HIS A 143 -25.64 -1.18 -7.13
N TYR A 144 -24.52 -1.14 -7.82
CA TYR A 144 -23.88 0.11 -8.25
C TYR A 144 -24.41 0.51 -9.64
N SER A 145 -25.44 1.35 -9.67
CA SER A 145 -26.01 1.87 -10.93
C SER A 145 -25.10 2.89 -11.61
N SER A 146 -24.27 3.59 -10.85
CA SER A 146 -23.32 4.58 -11.34
C SER A 146 -22.07 4.60 -10.45
N VAL A 147 -20.89 4.34 -11.04
CA VAL A 147 -19.61 4.32 -10.33
C VAL A 147 -18.60 5.17 -11.07
N LEU A 148 -17.83 5.96 -10.33
CA LEU A 148 -16.63 6.63 -10.83
C LEU A 148 -15.37 6.03 -10.19
N HIS A 149 -14.31 5.97 -10.96
CA HIS A 149 -13.01 5.46 -10.52
C HIS A 149 -11.96 6.54 -10.75
N PHE A 150 -11.26 6.89 -9.68
CA PHE A 150 -10.18 7.88 -9.69
C PHE A 150 -8.84 7.16 -9.51
N VAL A 151 -7.91 7.43 -10.42
CA VAL A 151 -6.53 6.98 -10.31
C VAL A 151 -5.65 8.20 -10.14
N PHE A 152 -4.93 8.28 -9.01
CA PHE A 152 -3.93 9.30 -8.74
C PHE A 152 -2.57 8.61 -8.59
N ASP A 153 -1.69 8.83 -9.56
CA ASP A 153 -0.42 8.12 -9.62
C ASP A 153 0.76 9.04 -9.90
N ALA A 154 1.97 8.48 -9.91
CA ALA A 154 3.15 9.18 -10.38
C ALA A 154 3.08 9.34 -11.91
N VAL A 155 3.13 8.22 -12.62
CA VAL A 155 2.92 8.15 -14.07
C VAL A 155 2.70 6.70 -14.50
N GLY A 156 1.67 6.46 -15.32
CA GLY A 156 1.40 5.17 -15.93
C GLY A 156 0.90 5.32 -17.37
N ASP A 157 1.55 4.69 -18.35
CA ASP A 157 1.25 4.84 -19.79
C ASP A 157 1.26 6.33 -20.27
N GLY A 158 1.96 7.24 -19.54
CA GLY A 158 2.00 8.67 -19.82
C GLY A 158 0.90 9.51 -19.15
N ASP A 159 0.00 8.89 -18.41
CA ASP A 159 -1.06 9.54 -17.63
C ASP A 159 -0.65 9.62 -16.15
N SER A 160 -1.04 10.68 -15.44
CA SER A 160 -0.78 10.89 -14.01
C SER A 160 -2.05 10.83 -13.18
N ILE A 161 -3.17 11.30 -13.74
CA ILE A 161 -4.49 11.18 -13.13
C ILE A 161 -5.44 10.66 -14.19
N SER A 162 -6.35 9.77 -13.84
CA SER A 162 -7.40 9.32 -14.73
C SER A 162 -8.73 9.14 -14.01
N VAL A 163 -9.81 9.43 -14.71
CA VAL A 163 -11.18 9.23 -14.25
C VAL A 163 -11.88 8.28 -15.19
N TYR A 164 -12.44 7.22 -14.63
CA TYR A 164 -13.21 6.22 -15.38
C TYR A 164 -14.63 6.13 -14.82
N SER A 165 -15.55 5.62 -15.65
CA SER A 165 -16.91 5.26 -15.24
C SER A 165 -17.22 3.82 -15.61
N GLY A 166 -18.23 3.23 -14.95
CA GLY A 166 -18.73 1.89 -15.26
C GLY A 166 -18.03 0.78 -14.48
N MET A 167 -18.46 -0.45 -14.72
CA MET A 167 -17.95 -1.65 -14.01
C MET A 167 -17.55 -2.73 -15.00
N HIS A 168 -16.49 -3.46 -14.67
CA HIS A 168 -16.02 -4.61 -15.45
C HIS A 168 -15.79 -4.28 -16.93
N ALA A 169 -16.47 -4.96 -17.85
CA ALA A 169 -16.34 -4.74 -19.29
C ALA A 169 -16.85 -3.37 -19.78
N ASP A 170 -17.75 -2.74 -19.00
CA ASP A 170 -18.29 -1.41 -19.32
C ASP A 170 -17.44 -0.27 -18.76
N THR A 171 -16.28 -0.57 -18.17
CA THR A 171 -15.37 0.46 -17.64
C THR A 171 -14.77 1.29 -18.77
N ARG A 172 -15.01 2.61 -18.75
CA ARG A 172 -14.60 3.56 -19.81
C ARG A 172 -13.85 4.73 -19.22
N LEU A 173 -12.77 5.14 -19.89
CA LEU A 173 -12.05 6.37 -19.58
C LEU A 173 -12.92 7.58 -19.92
N LEU A 174 -13.10 8.49 -18.96
CA LEU A 174 -13.78 9.76 -19.14
C LEU A 174 -12.78 10.90 -19.36
N HIS A 175 -11.70 10.91 -18.56
CA HIS A 175 -10.73 11.99 -18.54
C HIS A 175 -9.38 11.52 -18.06
N ASN A 176 -8.30 12.18 -18.51
CA ASN A 176 -6.95 11.96 -17.99
C ASN A 176 -6.12 13.24 -18.00
N ILE A 177 -5.34 13.42 -16.97
CA ILE A 177 -4.30 14.44 -16.86
C ILE A 177 -2.94 13.77 -17.09
N LYS A 178 -2.19 14.30 -18.04
CA LYS A 178 -0.94 13.71 -18.48
C LYS A 178 0.25 14.18 -17.64
N PHE A 179 1.31 13.36 -17.62
CA PHE A 179 2.64 13.80 -17.21
C PHE A 179 3.02 15.10 -17.97
N PRO A 180 3.63 16.11 -17.31
CA PRO A 180 4.25 16.07 -15.98
C PRO A 180 3.34 16.48 -14.81
N HIS A 181 2.06 16.72 -15.00
CA HIS A 181 1.14 17.21 -13.97
C HIS A 181 0.69 16.11 -13.02
N SER A 182 1.63 15.64 -12.17
CA SER A 182 1.45 14.49 -11.28
C SER A 182 1.44 14.89 -9.80
N LEU A 183 0.37 14.53 -9.08
CA LEU A 183 0.30 14.69 -7.62
C LEU A 183 1.26 13.75 -6.87
N GLY A 184 1.52 12.57 -7.42
CA GLY A 184 2.52 11.64 -6.84
C GLY A 184 3.92 12.25 -6.88
N LEU A 185 4.35 12.72 -8.06
CA LEU A 185 5.67 13.35 -8.22
C LEU A 185 5.80 14.69 -7.47
N PHE A 186 4.71 15.48 -7.40
CA PHE A 186 4.64 16.66 -6.54
C PHE A 186 4.96 16.32 -5.08
N TYR A 187 4.31 15.31 -4.53
CA TYR A 187 4.49 14.90 -3.14
C TYR A 187 5.89 14.33 -2.87
N SER A 188 6.39 13.49 -3.79
CA SER A 188 7.74 12.92 -3.72
C SER A 188 8.83 13.99 -3.81
N ALA A 189 8.66 15.02 -4.67
CA ALA A 189 9.62 16.13 -4.79
C ALA A 189 9.74 16.93 -3.48
N LEU A 190 8.62 17.19 -2.80
CA LEU A 190 8.62 17.87 -1.49
C LEU A 190 9.18 16.99 -0.37
N ALA A 191 8.90 15.69 -0.40
CA ALA A 191 9.54 14.72 0.50
C ALA A 191 11.08 14.72 0.32
N GLN A 192 11.58 14.80 -0.92
CA GLN A 192 13.02 14.91 -1.20
C GLN A 192 13.64 16.20 -0.67
N VAL A 193 12.95 17.35 -0.68
CA VAL A 193 13.44 18.59 -0.04
C VAL A 193 13.70 18.37 1.45
N CYS A 194 12.85 17.56 2.09
CA CYS A 194 13.00 17.16 3.51
C CYS A 194 13.96 15.96 3.70
N GLY A 195 14.68 15.56 2.65
CA GLY A 195 15.70 14.51 2.71
C GLY A 195 15.19 13.08 2.66
N PHE A 196 13.90 12.86 2.42
CA PHE A 196 13.36 11.52 2.29
C PHE A 196 13.61 10.93 0.90
N ALA A 197 13.85 9.63 0.84
CA ALA A 197 14.03 8.92 -0.43
C ALA A 197 12.69 8.74 -1.16
N VAL A 198 12.70 8.83 -2.48
CA VAL A 198 11.53 8.55 -3.33
C VAL A 198 11.17 7.07 -3.23
N ASN A 199 9.89 6.77 -3.24
CA ASN A 199 9.27 5.43 -3.12
C ASN A 199 9.49 4.73 -1.76
N ASP A 200 10.17 5.36 -0.79
CA ASP A 200 10.35 4.82 0.58
C ASP A 200 10.18 5.88 1.68
N GLY A 201 10.04 7.15 1.35
CA GLY A 201 10.00 8.25 2.32
C GLY A 201 8.66 8.95 2.44
N GLU A 202 7.78 8.82 1.48
CA GLU A 202 6.50 9.55 1.42
C GLU A 202 5.60 9.25 2.62
N TYR A 203 5.60 8.02 3.13
CA TYR A 203 4.82 7.66 4.32
C TYR A 203 5.38 8.27 5.62
N LYS A 204 6.70 8.54 5.68
CA LYS A 204 7.33 9.26 6.79
C LYS A 204 6.99 10.75 6.73
N PHE A 205 7.07 11.31 5.53
CA PHE A 205 6.68 12.68 5.24
C PHE A 205 5.19 12.93 5.56
N MET A 206 4.30 11.98 5.21
CA MET A 206 2.89 12.00 5.60
C MET A 206 2.73 12.02 7.14
N ALA A 207 3.47 11.19 7.87
CA ALA A 207 3.39 11.16 9.34
C ALA A 207 3.88 12.47 9.97
N LEU A 208 4.90 13.10 9.38
CA LEU A 208 5.45 14.37 9.83
C LEU A 208 4.46 15.54 9.68
N SER A 209 3.55 15.48 8.72
CA SER A 209 2.62 16.57 8.40
C SER A 209 1.73 17.00 9.56
N SER A 210 1.41 16.09 10.49
CA SER A 210 0.57 16.39 11.66
C SER A 210 1.28 17.22 12.75
N PHE A 211 2.58 17.41 12.63
CA PHE A 211 3.38 18.22 13.57
C PHE A 211 3.61 19.66 13.08
N GLY A 212 3.16 19.99 11.86
CA GLY A 212 3.42 21.27 11.22
C GLY A 212 2.18 22.16 11.08
N ASP A 213 2.46 23.43 10.78
CA ASP A 213 1.46 24.43 10.41
C ASP A 213 1.49 24.62 8.87
N PRO A 214 0.44 24.27 8.12
CA PRO A 214 0.40 24.44 6.67
C PRO A 214 0.40 25.91 6.24
N GLN A 215 0.03 26.85 7.10
CA GLN A 215 -0.02 28.29 6.78
C GLN A 215 1.38 28.89 6.65
N HIS A 216 2.39 28.29 7.30
CA HIS A 216 3.76 28.82 7.34
C HIS A 216 4.37 29.00 5.93
N PHE A 217 4.11 28.07 5.01
CA PHE A 217 4.59 28.13 3.63
C PHE A 217 3.48 28.40 2.59
N LYS A 218 2.31 28.86 3.03
CA LYS A 218 1.16 29.11 2.13
C LYS A 218 1.53 29.96 0.90
N HIS A 219 2.32 31.01 1.07
CA HIS A 219 2.78 31.89 -0.01
C HIS A 219 3.61 31.18 -1.11
N VAL A 220 4.29 30.07 -0.78
CA VAL A 220 4.97 29.22 -1.76
C VAL A 220 3.98 28.27 -2.40
N PHE A 221 3.20 27.57 -1.59
CA PHE A 221 2.31 26.48 -2.04
C PHE A 221 1.14 26.95 -2.91
N ASP A 222 0.63 28.16 -2.71
CA ASP A 222 -0.40 28.78 -3.58
C ASP A 222 0.07 28.92 -5.04
N ASN A 223 1.38 28.86 -5.30
CA ASN A 223 1.96 28.98 -6.64
C ASN A 223 2.34 27.63 -7.28
N LEU A 224 2.20 26.51 -6.56
CA LEU A 224 2.70 25.22 -7.04
C LEU A 224 1.66 24.45 -7.86
N ILE A 225 0.37 24.55 -7.52
CA ILE A 225 -0.73 23.79 -8.13
C ILE A 225 -1.85 24.74 -8.54
N MET A 226 -2.33 24.59 -9.77
CA MET A 226 -3.40 25.38 -10.37
C MET A 226 -4.54 24.46 -10.80
N PRO A 227 -5.52 24.17 -9.92
CA PRO A 227 -6.71 23.41 -10.28
C PRO A 227 -7.70 24.29 -11.06
N SER A 228 -8.33 23.74 -12.09
CA SER A 228 -9.34 24.45 -12.90
C SER A 228 -10.33 23.47 -13.55
N GLY A 229 -11.56 23.41 -13.06
CA GLY A 229 -12.56 22.45 -13.56
C GLY A 229 -12.09 21.00 -13.38
N SER A 230 -12.05 20.22 -14.47
CA SER A 230 -11.52 18.86 -14.48
C SER A 230 -9.99 18.79 -14.54
N GLU A 231 -9.31 19.92 -14.74
CA GLU A 231 -7.88 20.02 -14.95
C GLU A 231 -7.12 20.35 -13.66
N LEU A 232 -5.88 19.90 -13.60
CA LEU A 232 -4.91 20.26 -12.59
C LEU A 232 -3.56 20.42 -13.26
N LYS A 233 -2.93 21.58 -13.07
CA LYS A 233 -1.60 21.87 -13.61
C LYS A 233 -0.63 22.19 -12.49
N LEU A 234 0.55 21.57 -12.54
CA LEU A 234 1.69 21.97 -11.72
C LEU A 234 2.43 23.11 -12.41
N ASN A 235 2.92 24.06 -11.63
CA ASN A 235 3.83 25.09 -12.13
C ASN A 235 5.24 24.50 -12.21
N MET A 236 5.62 24.08 -13.43
CA MET A 236 6.85 23.33 -13.67
C MET A 236 8.14 24.16 -13.48
N ASP A 237 8.05 25.47 -13.22
CA ASP A 237 9.22 26.28 -12.82
C ASP A 237 9.75 25.91 -11.41
N TRP A 238 8.91 25.26 -10.60
CA TRP A 238 9.26 24.83 -9.25
C TRP A 238 9.74 23.38 -9.17
N PHE A 239 9.59 22.61 -10.27
CA PHE A 239 9.92 21.18 -10.31
C PHE A 239 10.96 20.89 -11.38
N SER A 240 11.60 19.73 -11.28
CA SER A 240 12.62 19.29 -12.23
C SER A 240 12.50 17.81 -12.64
N PHE A 241 11.51 17.09 -12.13
CA PHE A 241 11.33 15.66 -12.44
C PHE A 241 10.98 15.39 -13.92
N ASP A 242 10.59 16.41 -14.67
CA ASP A 242 10.38 16.37 -16.12
C ASP A 242 11.66 16.60 -16.93
N LYS A 243 12.77 17.03 -16.28
CA LYS A 243 14.04 17.42 -16.92
C LYS A 243 15.25 16.69 -16.36
N ARG A 244 15.16 16.19 -15.11
CA ARG A 244 16.30 15.60 -14.37
C ARG A 244 15.86 14.26 -13.74
N LEU A 245 16.87 13.43 -13.46
CA LEU A 245 16.68 12.09 -12.91
C LEU A 245 17.06 11.99 -11.42
N ASP A 246 17.81 12.98 -10.90
CA ASP A 246 18.37 12.95 -9.56
C ASP A 246 17.44 13.57 -8.51
N TYR A 247 16.85 14.74 -8.82
CA TYR A 247 15.95 15.45 -7.92
C TYR A 247 14.66 15.86 -8.61
N GLY A 248 13.53 15.69 -7.92
CA GLY A 248 12.21 16.08 -8.41
C GLY A 248 11.89 17.58 -8.26
N PHE A 249 12.71 18.34 -7.55
CA PHE A 249 12.50 19.76 -7.24
C PHE A 249 13.58 20.65 -7.87
N SER A 250 13.23 21.93 -8.14
CA SER A 250 14.16 22.96 -8.59
C SER A 250 14.90 23.62 -7.41
N GLU A 251 16.04 24.25 -7.68
CA GLU A 251 16.72 25.06 -6.67
C GLU A 251 15.86 26.23 -6.16
N ARG A 252 14.97 26.77 -7.01
CA ARG A 252 13.98 27.77 -6.61
C ARG A 252 13.08 27.26 -5.49
N LEU A 253 12.54 26.03 -5.62
CA LEU A 253 11.67 25.42 -4.60
C LEU A 253 12.46 25.19 -3.31
N ALA A 254 13.64 24.58 -3.41
CA ALA A 254 14.48 24.31 -2.24
C ALA A 254 14.80 25.59 -1.47
N THR A 255 15.27 26.64 -2.16
CA THR A 255 15.63 27.94 -1.55
C THR A 255 14.42 28.61 -0.90
N SER A 256 13.24 28.60 -1.57
CA SER A 256 12.01 29.21 -1.03
C SER A 256 11.47 28.49 0.22
N LEU A 257 11.87 27.24 0.42
CA LEU A 257 11.54 26.43 1.62
C LEU A 257 12.66 26.47 2.68
N GLY A 258 13.69 27.30 2.50
CA GLY A 258 14.81 27.45 3.44
C GLY A 258 15.94 26.43 3.24
N GLY A 259 16.06 25.84 2.05
CA GLY A 259 17.10 24.88 1.69
C GLY A 259 16.74 23.42 1.97
N LYS A 260 17.55 22.51 1.42
CA LYS A 260 17.42 21.06 1.64
C LYS A 260 17.63 20.70 3.11
N ILE A 261 16.90 19.71 3.60
CA ILE A 261 17.03 19.18 4.96
C ILE A 261 17.70 17.81 4.90
N SER A 262 18.59 17.53 5.85
CA SER A 262 19.16 16.19 6.01
C SER A 262 18.27 15.35 6.94
N PRO A 263 17.97 14.08 6.60
CA PRO A 263 17.14 13.22 7.44
C PRO A 263 17.68 13.03 8.87
N CYS A 264 19.01 13.07 9.05
CA CYS A 264 19.64 12.96 10.38
C CYS A 264 19.32 14.15 11.30
N ASN A 265 18.87 15.29 10.76
CA ASN A 265 18.52 16.49 11.49
C ASN A 265 17.03 16.53 11.91
N LEU A 266 16.25 15.52 11.53
CA LEU A 266 14.82 15.43 11.87
C LEU A 266 14.60 14.92 13.31
N VAL A 267 15.16 15.65 14.27
CA VAL A 267 15.01 15.37 15.70
C VAL A 267 13.85 16.20 16.26
N PRO A 268 12.82 15.58 16.88
CA PRO A 268 11.72 16.31 17.48
C PRO A 268 12.19 17.44 18.42
N GLY A 269 11.58 18.62 18.29
CA GLY A 269 11.93 19.81 19.07
C GLY A 269 13.00 20.72 18.45
N THR A 270 13.65 20.32 17.35
CA THR A 270 14.60 21.20 16.61
C THR A 270 13.89 22.10 15.60
N GLU A 271 14.50 23.23 15.22
CA GLU A 271 13.98 24.14 14.18
C GLU A 271 13.90 23.44 12.81
N GLU A 272 14.84 22.54 12.49
CA GLU A 272 14.80 21.77 11.23
C GLU A 272 13.64 20.79 11.22
N PHE A 273 13.34 20.13 12.35
CA PHE A 273 12.15 19.29 12.48
C PHE A 273 10.86 20.10 12.25
N LYS A 274 10.75 21.26 12.91
CA LYS A 274 9.60 22.17 12.78
C LYS A 274 9.43 22.66 11.33
N ARG A 275 10.55 23.05 10.68
CA ARG A 275 10.53 23.47 9.29
C ARG A 275 10.07 22.33 8.35
N ALA A 276 10.62 21.13 8.52
CA ALA A 276 10.22 19.95 7.75
C ALA A 276 8.75 19.60 7.97
N ALA A 277 8.27 19.68 9.22
CA ALA A 277 6.87 19.45 9.56
C ALA A 277 5.94 20.47 8.89
N ASN A 278 6.31 21.77 8.87
CA ASN A 278 5.54 22.82 8.20
C ASN A 278 5.50 22.59 6.67
N ILE A 279 6.60 22.18 6.05
CA ILE A 279 6.64 21.80 4.62
C ILE A 279 5.72 20.60 4.37
N ALA A 280 5.81 19.58 5.23
CA ALA A 280 4.98 18.37 5.12
C ALA A 280 3.49 18.68 5.29
N ALA A 281 3.12 19.56 6.23
CA ALA A 281 1.74 19.98 6.46
C ALA A 281 1.17 20.76 5.26
N ALA A 282 1.94 21.69 4.69
CA ALA A 282 1.55 22.44 3.50
C ALA A 282 1.42 21.53 2.26
N ALA A 283 2.34 20.58 2.08
CA ALA A 283 2.29 19.58 1.02
C ALA A 283 1.06 18.68 1.14
N GLN A 284 0.78 18.21 2.36
CA GLN A 284 -0.37 17.36 2.65
C GLN A 284 -1.68 18.10 2.37
N GLN A 285 -1.81 19.35 2.83
CA GLN A 285 -2.99 20.18 2.57
C GLN A 285 -3.21 20.42 1.07
N SER A 286 -2.15 20.72 0.33
CA SER A 286 -2.23 20.94 -1.13
C SER A 286 -2.62 19.68 -1.88
N LEU A 287 -2.08 18.52 -1.48
CA LEU A 287 -2.44 17.21 -2.03
C LEU A 287 -3.93 16.92 -1.78
N GLU A 288 -4.40 17.05 -0.54
CA GLU A 288 -5.79 16.81 -0.13
C GLU A 288 -6.76 17.72 -0.90
N THR A 289 -6.45 19.01 -0.97
CA THR A 289 -7.28 20.00 -1.67
C THR A 289 -7.37 19.65 -3.16
N SER A 290 -6.26 19.26 -3.79
CA SER A 290 -6.22 18.90 -5.21
C SER A 290 -7.01 17.63 -5.52
N ILE A 291 -6.88 16.60 -4.69
CA ILE A 291 -7.65 15.35 -4.81
C ILE A 291 -9.15 15.64 -4.69
N LEU A 292 -9.53 16.38 -3.64
CA LEU A 292 -10.94 16.73 -3.39
C LEU A 292 -11.52 17.59 -4.52
N HIS A 293 -10.73 18.51 -5.10
CA HIS A 293 -11.16 19.35 -6.23
C HIS A 293 -11.55 18.47 -7.44
N ILE A 294 -10.68 17.56 -7.86
CA ILE A 294 -10.94 16.66 -8.99
C ILE A 294 -12.14 15.75 -8.70
N ILE A 295 -12.16 15.11 -7.53
CA ILE A 295 -13.24 14.19 -7.17
C ILE A 295 -14.59 14.93 -7.13
N LYS A 296 -14.63 16.13 -6.50
CA LYS A 296 -15.86 16.92 -6.39
C LYS A 296 -16.40 17.33 -7.75
N PHE A 297 -15.55 17.82 -8.67
CA PHE A 297 -15.95 18.18 -10.02
C PHE A 297 -16.71 17.03 -10.70
N TRP A 298 -16.14 15.84 -10.71
CA TRP A 298 -16.72 14.68 -11.37
C TRP A 298 -17.95 14.10 -10.66
N ILE A 299 -18.01 14.21 -9.33
CA ILE A 299 -19.20 13.82 -8.55
C ILE A 299 -20.37 14.77 -8.89
N ASP A 300 -20.11 16.07 -8.98
CA ASP A 300 -21.13 17.06 -9.30
C ASP A 300 -21.71 16.83 -10.71
N GLU A 301 -20.89 16.41 -11.68
CA GLU A 301 -21.29 16.10 -13.05
C GLU A 301 -22.06 14.78 -13.19
N PHE A 302 -21.55 13.70 -12.56
CA PHE A 302 -22.04 12.33 -12.81
C PHE A 302 -23.00 11.79 -11.75
N LYS A 303 -23.07 12.40 -10.56
CA LYS A 303 -23.92 11.95 -9.44
C LYS A 303 -23.78 10.45 -9.15
N PRO A 304 -22.55 9.92 -8.95
CA PRO A 304 -22.35 8.49 -8.73
C PRO A 304 -22.92 8.05 -7.37
N VAL A 305 -23.22 6.76 -7.22
CA VAL A 305 -23.59 6.14 -5.92
C VAL A 305 -22.36 5.57 -5.19
N ALA A 306 -21.28 5.34 -5.92
CA ALA A 306 -20.02 4.84 -5.37
C ALA A 306 -18.82 5.41 -6.15
N ILE A 307 -17.69 5.52 -5.45
CA ILE A 307 -16.41 5.86 -6.06
C ILE A 307 -15.31 4.90 -5.61
N THR A 308 -14.31 4.70 -6.46
CA THR A 308 -13.05 4.07 -6.03
C THR A 308 -11.88 5.04 -6.21
N VAL A 309 -10.86 4.93 -5.33
CA VAL A 309 -9.63 5.69 -5.44
C VAL A 309 -8.45 4.73 -5.40
N SER A 310 -7.57 4.81 -6.40
CA SER A 310 -6.40 3.94 -6.57
C SER A 310 -5.21 4.69 -7.16
N GLY A 311 -4.11 3.99 -7.50
CA GLY A 311 -2.82 4.58 -7.83
C GLY A 311 -1.94 4.79 -6.60
N GLY A 312 -0.66 5.10 -6.80
CA GLY A 312 0.33 5.25 -5.72
C GLY A 312 -0.06 6.26 -4.65
N VAL A 313 -0.70 7.37 -5.04
CA VAL A 313 -1.16 8.44 -4.13
C VAL A 313 -2.23 7.96 -3.15
N ALA A 314 -3.05 6.97 -3.52
CA ALA A 314 -4.06 6.40 -2.64
C ALA A 314 -3.49 5.62 -1.43
N GLN A 315 -2.17 5.41 -1.37
CA GLN A 315 -1.48 4.93 -0.16
C GLN A 315 -1.40 5.98 0.96
N ASN A 316 -1.66 7.27 0.63
CA ASN A 316 -1.75 8.35 1.61
C ASN A 316 -3.06 8.25 2.40
N SER A 317 -3.02 7.52 3.51
CA SER A 317 -4.22 7.23 4.33
C SER A 317 -4.85 8.49 4.95
N VAL A 318 -4.10 9.57 5.12
CA VAL A 318 -4.61 10.86 5.62
C VAL A 318 -5.45 11.53 4.55
N ALA A 319 -4.96 11.61 3.30
CA ALA A 319 -5.73 12.13 2.17
C ALA A 319 -6.99 11.30 1.91
N MET A 320 -6.88 9.95 1.99
CA MET A 320 -8.04 9.06 1.80
C MET A 320 -9.11 9.26 2.88
N SER A 321 -8.72 9.57 4.12
CA SER A 321 -9.70 9.91 5.16
C SER A 321 -10.48 11.18 4.85
N LYS A 322 -9.83 12.18 4.22
CA LYS A 322 -10.51 13.40 3.78
C LYS A 322 -11.51 13.12 2.66
N VAL A 323 -11.17 12.22 1.72
CA VAL A 323 -12.12 11.79 0.67
C VAL A 323 -13.36 11.16 1.31
N ILE A 324 -13.18 10.17 2.20
CA ILE A 324 -14.30 9.51 2.88
C ILE A 324 -15.16 10.51 3.66
N LYS A 325 -14.52 11.45 4.38
CA LYS A 325 -15.21 12.45 5.20
C LYS A 325 -16.01 13.45 4.36
N ASN A 326 -15.50 13.87 3.19
CA ASN A 326 -16.16 14.87 2.35
C ASN A 326 -17.31 14.29 1.51
N PHE A 327 -17.35 12.96 1.33
CA PHE A 327 -18.40 12.29 0.55
C PHE A 327 -19.07 11.17 1.37
N PRO A 328 -19.73 11.50 2.50
CA PRO A 328 -20.25 10.51 3.45
C PRO A 328 -21.42 9.68 2.87
N ASP A 329 -22.11 10.21 1.88
CA ASP A 329 -23.25 9.55 1.23
C ASP A 329 -22.85 8.55 0.15
N LEU A 330 -21.57 8.55 -0.25
CA LEU A 330 -21.03 7.61 -1.22
C LEU A 330 -20.39 6.39 -0.57
N VAL A 331 -20.43 5.26 -1.27
CA VAL A 331 -19.53 4.15 -0.99
C VAL A 331 -18.17 4.48 -1.59
N VAL A 332 -17.18 4.79 -0.75
CA VAL A 332 -15.80 5.05 -1.16
C VAL A 332 -14.99 3.78 -0.94
N THR A 333 -14.33 3.26 -1.97
CA THR A 333 -13.44 2.09 -1.87
C THR A 333 -12.02 2.43 -2.28
N ILE A 334 -11.08 2.20 -1.37
CA ILE A 334 -9.63 2.24 -1.61
C ILE A 334 -9.13 0.80 -1.46
N PRO A 335 -8.52 0.16 -2.46
CA PRO A 335 -8.09 -1.25 -2.33
C PRO A 335 -6.94 -1.42 -1.34
N PRO A 336 -6.72 -2.62 -0.77
CA PRO A 336 -5.64 -2.86 0.19
C PRO A 336 -4.24 -2.65 -0.38
N SER A 337 -4.07 -2.75 -1.69
CA SER A 337 -2.84 -2.44 -2.42
C SER A 337 -3.17 -1.50 -3.58
N PRO A 338 -3.30 -0.19 -3.34
CA PRO A 338 -3.74 0.76 -4.37
C PRO A 338 -2.66 1.10 -5.41
N GLY A 339 -1.38 0.95 -5.07
CA GLY A 339 -0.25 1.21 -5.98
C GLY A 339 0.10 0.02 -6.88
N ASP A 340 1.27 0.07 -7.52
CA ASP A 340 1.70 -0.85 -8.58
C ASP A 340 1.74 -2.31 -8.16
N SER A 341 2.08 -2.63 -6.91
CA SER A 341 2.02 -4.02 -6.44
C SER A 341 0.61 -4.62 -6.56
N GLY A 342 -0.44 -3.82 -6.36
CA GLY A 342 -1.82 -4.27 -6.56
C GLY A 342 -2.22 -4.41 -8.02
N ALA A 343 -1.56 -3.71 -8.93
CA ALA A 343 -1.91 -3.69 -10.35
C ALA A 343 -1.77 -5.06 -11.04
N ALA A 344 -1.01 -6.01 -10.47
CA ALA A 344 -1.01 -7.40 -10.94
C ALA A 344 -2.39 -8.06 -10.82
N LEU A 345 -3.17 -7.73 -9.77
CA LEU A 345 -4.56 -8.18 -9.64
C LEU A 345 -5.46 -7.53 -10.70
N GLY A 346 -5.28 -6.24 -10.96
CA GLY A 346 -6.02 -5.55 -12.02
C GLY A 346 -5.68 -6.07 -13.42
N ALA A 347 -4.41 -6.38 -13.67
CA ALA A 347 -3.97 -6.98 -14.92
C ALA A 347 -4.61 -8.36 -15.15
N VAL A 348 -4.66 -9.23 -14.14
CA VAL A 348 -5.32 -10.54 -14.29
C VAL A 348 -6.84 -10.39 -14.42
N ASN A 349 -7.44 -9.38 -13.76
CA ASN A 349 -8.85 -9.06 -13.94
C ASN A 349 -9.13 -8.59 -15.38
N TYR A 350 -8.23 -7.79 -15.97
CA TYR A 350 -8.30 -7.41 -17.38
C TYR A 350 -8.24 -8.64 -18.31
N ALA A 351 -7.31 -9.58 -18.05
CA ALA A 351 -7.26 -10.83 -18.79
C ALA A 351 -8.56 -11.65 -18.67
N SER A 352 -9.16 -11.71 -17.48
CA SER A 352 -10.44 -12.38 -17.27
C SER A 352 -11.58 -11.73 -18.07
N LEU A 353 -11.62 -10.39 -18.14
CA LEU A 353 -12.58 -9.66 -18.97
C LEU A 353 -12.39 -9.95 -20.45
N VAL A 354 -11.14 -9.95 -20.93
CA VAL A 354 -10.82 -10.21 -22.35
C VAL A 354 -11.13 -11.67 -22.74
N CYS A 355 -10.73 -12.65 -21.91
CA CYS A 355 -10.87 -14.07 -22.25
C CYS A 355 -12.25 -14.63 -21.95
N LYS A 356 -12.92 -14.14 -20.90
CA LYS A 356 -14.14 -14.77 -20.35
C LYS A 356 -15.32 -13.81 -20.22
N ASN A 357 -15.14 -12.52 -20.49
CA ASN A 357 -16.11 -11.45 -20.23
C ASN A 357 -16.64 -11.45 -18.77
N ARG A 358 -15.77 -11.77 -17.81
CA ARG A 358 -16.10 -11.85 -16.38
C ARG A 358 -15.10 -11.07 -15.53
N GLY A 359 -15.61 -10.24 -14.62
CA GLY A 359 -14.82 -9.58 -13.61
C GLY A 359 -14.51 -10.49 -12.41
N ILE A 360 -13.32 -10.28 -11.82
CA ILE A 360 -12.89 -11.00 -10.62
C ILE A 360 -13.34 -10.22 -9.39
N ARG A 361 -13.81 -10.93 -8.36
CA ARG A 361 -14.08 -10.38 -7.02
C ARG A 361 -13.18 -11.03 -5.99
N VAL A 362 -12.63 -10.22 -5.11
CA VAL A 362 -11.77 -10.69 -4.02
C VAL A 362 -12.50 -10.50 -2.69
N LYS A 363 -12.77 -11.63 -2.02
CA LYS A 363 -13.42 -11.65 -0.70
C LYS A 363 -12.42 -11.81 0.45
N LYS A 364 -11.15 -12.09 0.15
CA LYS A 364 -10.13 -12.43 1.15
C LYS A 364 -9.01 -11.39 1.15
N LEU A 365 -8.53 -11.04 2.34
CA LEU A 365 -7.41 -10.12 2.52
C LEU A 365 -6.04 -10.82 2.49
N ALA A 366 -6.02 -12.14 2.50
CA ALA A 366 -4.79 -12.93 2.51
C ALA A 366 -4.95 -14.24 1.75
N PHE A 367 -3.85 -14.70 1.16
CA PHE A 367 -3.79 -15.94 0.40
C PHE A 367 -2.84 -16.93 1.03
N LYS A 368 -3.12 -18.23 0.82
CA LYS A 368 -2.28 -19.31 1.32
C LYS A 368 -0.89 -19.19 0.69
N VAL A 369 0.12 -19.13 1.52
CA VAL A 369 1.52 -19.22 1.13
C VAL A 369 1.93 -20.66 1.32
N THR A 370 2.20 -21.36 0.22
CA THR A 370 2.82 -22.68 0.28
C THR A 370 4.31 -22.48 0.51
N SER A 371 4.72 -22.29 1.77
CA SER A 371 6.11 -22.55 2.14
C SER A 371 6.35 -24.05 2.01
N GLN A 372 7.37 -24.45 1.29
CA GLN A 372 7.87 -25.82 1.42
C GLN A 372 8.13 -26.05 2.90
N SER A 373 7.35 -26.97 3.50
CA SER A 373 7.39 -27.23 4.93
C SER A 373 8.78 -27.75 5.30
N ARG A 374 9.62 -26.91 5.85
CA ARG A 374 10.76 -27.31 6.64
C ARG A 374 10.27 -27.60 8.08
N SER A 375 9.38 -28.61 8.20
CA SER A 375 8.80 -29.01 9.49
C SER A 375 9.88 -29.40 10.53
N ASN A 376 11.06 -29.80 10.10
CA ASN A 376 12.17 -30.13 10.99
C ASN A 376 12.91 -28.87 11.51
N LEU A 377 13.09 -27.83 10.68
CA LEU A 377 13.70 -26.57 11.10
C LEU A 377 12.86 -25.82 12.15
N SER A 378 11.54 -25.96 12.14
CA SER A 378 10.69 -25.28 13.10
C SER A 378 10.90 -25.76 14.56
N LYS A 379 11.28 -27.01 14.78
CA LYS A 379 11.54 -27.57 16.13
C LYS A 379 12.89 -27.12 16.70
N GLU A 380 13.86 -26.82 15.85
CA GLU A 380 15.15 -26.28 16.27
C GLU A 380 15.02 -24.79 16.64
N LEU A 381 14.25 -24.02 15.85
CA LEU A 381 14.11 -22.57 16.01
C LEU A 381 13.19 -22.17 17.16
N PHE A 382 12.15 -22.96 17.42
CA PHE A 382 11.09 -22.62 18.36
C PHE A 382 10.72 -23.78 19.28
N SER A 383 10.61 -23.50 20.57
CA SER A 383 10.04 -24.40 21.58
C SER A 383 8.54 -24.18 21.69
N LYS A 384 7.75 -25.26 21.60
CA LYS A 384 6.30 -25.19 21.67
C LYS A 384 5.81 -25.08 23.11
N ILE A 385 5.10 -24.00 23.44
CA ILE A 385 4.52 -23.76 24.77
C ILE A 385 3.16 -24.45 24.91
N SER A 386 2.26 -24.31 23.92
CA SER A 386 0.95 -24.94 23.95
C SER A 386 0.60 -25.58 22.62
N LYS A 387 -0.03 -26.77 22.68
CA LYS A 387 -0.49 -27.55 21.51
C LYS A 387 -1.96 -27.34 21.21
N LYS A 388 -2.77 -26.98 22.20
CA LYS A 388 -4.21 -26.79 22.04
C LYS A 388 -4.47 -25.37 21.55
N PRO A 389 -5.18 -25.15 20.43
CA PRO A 389 -5.42 -23.81 19.88
C PRO A 389 -6.08 -22.84 20.86
N THR A 390 -7.08 -23.29 21.63
CA THR A 390 -7.76 -22.45 22.63
C THR A 390 -6.84 -22.02 23.75
N GLU A 391 -6.03 -22.94 24.30
CA GLU A 391 -5.03 -22.64 25.32
C GLU A 391 -3.96 -21.69 24.79
N ALA A 392 -3.50 -21.85 23.54
CA ALA A 392 -2.55 -20.96 22.89
C ALA A 392 -3.07 -19.51 22.77
N ILE A 393 -4.36 -19.32 22.45
CA ILE A 393 -4.99 -18.00 22.39
C ILE A 393 -5.05 -17.36 23.78
N SER A 394 -5.52 -18.10 24.82
CA SER A 394 -5.61 -17.56 26.19
C SER A 394 -4.25 -17.21 26.77
N LEU A 395 -3.22 -18.03 26.50
CA LEU A 395 -1.84 -17.70 26.90
C LEU A 395 -1.30 -16.48 26.15
N ALA A 396 -1.51 -16.37 24.85
CA ALA A 396 -1.11 -15.20 24.07
C ALA A 396 -1.80 -13.94 24.57
N ALA A 397 -3.10 -14.00 24.87
CA ALA A 397 -3.87 -12.90 25.47
C ALA A 397 -3.29 -12.48 26.84
N SER A 398 -2.93 -13.45 27.70
CA SER A 398 -2.29 -13.17 29.00
C SER A 398 -0.92 -12.50 28.84
N LEU A 399 -0.10 -12.94 27.89
CA LEU A 399 1.19 -12.31 27.57
C LEU A 399 1.01 -10.86 27.10
N ILE A 400 0.01 -10.58 26.24
CA ILE A 400 -0.27 -9.24 25.77
C ILE A 400 -0.70 -8.34 26.93
N THR A 401 -1.59 -8.78 27.80
CA THR A 401 -2.04 -7.98 28.97
C THR A 401 -0.94 -7.74 29.99
N SER A 402 0.06 -8.62 30.09
CA SER A 402 1.24 -8.40 30.92
C SER A 402 2.23 -7.40 30.31
N GLY A 403 2.03 -6.97 29.05
CA GLY A 403 2.90 -6.02 28.34
C GLY A 403 3.92 -6.66 27.41
N GLU A 404 3.82 -7.98 27.18
CA GLU A 404 4.66 -8.68 26.20
C GLU A 404 4.16 -8.44 24.75
N HIS A 405 5.07 -8.67 23.80
CA HIS A 405 4.79 -8.59 22.37
C HIS A 405 4.63 -10.01 21.82
N VAL A 406 3.54 -10.26 21.10
CA VAL A 406 3.27 -11.55 20.47
C VAL A 406 3.29 -11.40 18.95
N CYS A 407 4.14 -12.20 18.30
CA CYS A 407 4.18 -12.29 16.84
C CYS A 407 3.09 -13.22 16.34
N LEU A 408 2.35 -12.80 15.31
CA LEU A 408 1.40 -13.66 14.60
C LEU A 408 2.02 -14.15 13.29
N PHE A 409 1.96 -15.45 13.08
CA PHE A 409 2.45 -16.08 11.86
C PHE A 409 1.44 -17.11 11.35
N SER A 410 0.57 -16.65 10.43
CA SER A 410 -0.46 -17.47 9.80
C SER A 410 0.06 -18.25 8.59
N LYS A 411 -0.64 -19.33 8.20
CA LYS A 411 -0.43 -20.05 6.93
C LYS A 411 -0.80 -19.23 5.69
N LYS A 412 -1.48 -18.08 5.90
CA LYS A 412 -1.79 -17.09 4.87
C LYS A 412 -0.88 -15.86 5.02
N MET A 413 -0.78 -15.08 3.96
CA MET A 413 -0.10 -13.78 3.95
C MET A 413 -1.02 -12.73 3.33
N GLU A 414 -1.02 -11.53 3.90
CA GLU A 414 -1.83 -10.41 3.46
C GLU A 414 -1.44 -9.86 2.09
N ILE A 415 -2.42 -9.28 1.38
CA ILE A 415 -2.18 -8.43 0.21
C ILE A 415 -1.88 -7.00 0.68
N GLY A 416 -0.93 -6.35 0.01
CA GLY A 416 -0.62 -4.95 0.24
C GLY A 416 0.51 -4.70 1.22
N PRO A 417 0.76 -3.41 1.56
CA PRO A 417 1.91 -3.01 2.35
C PRO A 417 1.66 -3.04 3.87
N ARG A 418 0.48 -3.45 4.32
CA ARG A 418 0.06 -3.41 5.72
C ARG A 418 -0.04 -4.82 6.30
N ALA A 419 0.45 -5.00 7.52
CA ALA A 419 0.19 -6.22 8.28
C ALA A 419 -1.24 -6.20 8.83
N LEU A 420 -1.99 -7.27 8.55
CA LEU A 420 -3.42 -7.35 8.84
C LEU A 420 -3.76 -8.50 9.81
N GLY A 421 -2.80 -8.97 10.59
CA GLY A 421 -2.99 -10.07 11.54
C GLY A 421 -2.48 -11.42 11.03
N PHE A 422 -1.78 -11.46 9.88
CA PHE A 422 -1.18 -12.69 9.34
C PHE A 422 0.33 -12.75 9.57
N ARG A 423 1.02 -11.63 9.38
CA ARG A 423 2.46 -11.42 9.63
C ARG A 423 2.63 -10.18 10.50
N SER A 424 2.19 -10.26 11.74
CA SER A 424 1.99 -9.12 12.63
C SER A 424 2.79 -9.25 13.92
N ILE A 425 3.08 -8.12 14.55
CA ILE A 425 3.48 -8.01 15.95
C ILE A 425 2.35 -7.29 16.67
N ILE A 426 1.82 -7.91 17.72
CA ILE A 426 0.68 -7.42 18.50
C ILE A 426 1.15 -7.10 19.92
N CYS A 427 0.69 -5.97 20.48
CA CYS A 427 0.85 -5.65 21.89
C CYS A 427 -0.37 -4.90 22.44
N SER A 428 -0.42 -4.74 23.77
CA SER A 428 -1.42 -3.95 24.46
C SER A 428 -1.37 -2.48 24.07
N ALA A 429 -2.53 -1.88 23.79
CA ALA A 429 -2.65 -0.44 23.57
C ALA A 429 -2.77 0.35 24.88
N LYS A 430 -3.08 -0.29 26.02
CA LYS A 430 -3.11 0.34 27.37
C LYS A 430 -1.70 0.53 27.95
N LYS A 431 -0.74 -0.28 27.53
CA LYS A 431 0.63 -0.27 28.05
C LYS A 431 1.51 0.67 27.23
N SER A 432 1.52 1.95 27.57
CA SER A 432 2.31 2.98 26.86
C SER A 432 3.79 2.60 26.70
N ASP A 433 4.39 1.97 27.71
CA ASP A 433 5.77 1.47 27.63
C ASP A 433 5.95 0.36 26.59
N ALA A 434 4.97 -0.56 26.47
CA ALA A 434 5.00 -1.60 25.43
C ALA A 434 4.88 -0.97 24.03
N VAL A 435 4.00 0.02 23.86
CA VAL A 435 3.83 0.76 22.60
C VAL A 435 5.11 1.51 22.22
N ARG A 436 5.71 2.23 23.16
CA ARG A 436 6.97 2.95 22.94
C ARG A 436 8.12 1.99 22.64
N ARG A 437 8.26 0.90 23.40
CA ARG A 437 9.26 -0.15 23.15
C ARG A 437 9.10 -0.73 21.73
N LEU A 438 7.87 -1.01 21.31
CA LEU A 438 7.60 -1.52 19.97
C LEU A 438 8.05 -0.53 18.89
N ASN A 439 7.73 0.75 19.01
CA ASN A 439 8.02 1.74 17.97
C ASN A 439 9.52 2.07 17.89
N VAL A 440 10.14 2.43 19.01
CA VAL A 440 11.51 2.96 19.06
C VAL A 440 12.53 1.82 19.13
N MET A 441 12.41 0.92 20.12
CA MET A 441 13.45 -0.09 20.38
C MET A 441 13.37 -1.29 19.44
N ILE A 442 12.17 -1.82 19.23
CA ILE A 442 11.96 -3.04 18.44
C ILE A 442 11.98 -2.72 16.94
N LYS A 443 11.23 -1.69 16.52
CA LYS A 443 11.14 -1.31 15.10
C LYS A 443 12.22 -0.33 14.66
N GLY A 444 12.94 0.31 15.57
CA GLY A 444 13.95 1.32 15.24
C GLY A 444 13.39 2.46 14.37
N ARG A 445 12.15 2.88 14.65
CA ARG A 445 11.44 3.90 13.88
C ARG A 445 11.61 5.27 14.53
N GLU A 446 11.38 6.28 13.71
CA GLU A 446 11.26 7.65 14.17
C GLU A 446 10.09 7.76 15.18
N GLU A 447 10.29 8.43 16.31
CA GLU A 447 9.32 8.50 17.42
C GLU A 447 7.98 9.13 17.00
N TYR A 448 8.01 10.07 16.05
CA TYR A 448 6.82 10.73 15.53
C TYR A 448 5.90 9.84 14.66
N ARG A 449 6.32 8.61 14.32
CA ARG A 449 5.50 7.72 13.49
C ARG A 449 4.43 7.03 14.31
N PRO A 450 3.14 7.10 13.89
CA PRO A 450 2.06 6.42 14.59
C PRO A 450 2.13 4.90 14.39
N LEU A 451 1.61 4.16 15.38
CA LEU A 451 1.26 2.77 15.28
C LEU A 451 -0.24 2.62 14.91
N ALA A 452 -0.66 1.42 14.53
CA ALA A 452 -2.02 1.16 14.09
C ALA A 452 -2.81 0.44 15.19
N PRO A 453 -3.85 1.05 15.79
CA PRO A 453 -4.76 0.33 16.65
C PRO A 453 -5.59 -0.67 15.87
N VAL A 454 -5.94 -1.78 16.53
CA VAL A 454 -6.76 -2.85 15.98
C VAL A 454 -7.82 -3.27 16.99
N CYS A 455 -9.05 -3.50 16.53
CA CYS A 455 -10.17 -3.90 17.37
C CYS A 455 -11.24 -4.69 16.61
N LEU A 456 -12.20 -5.22 17.38
CA LEU A 456 -13.44 -5.77 16.83
C LEU A 456 -14.38 -4.65 16.35
N ASP A 457 -15.29 -4.99 15.45
CA ASP A 457 -16.27 -4.07 14.87
C ASP A 457 -17.14 -3.35 15.92
N SER A 458 -17.56 -4.06 16.95
CA SER A 458 -18.37 -3.50 18.04
C SER A 458 -17.64 -2.43 18.86
N VAL A 459 -16.31 -2.51 18.93
CA VAL A 459 -15.45 -1.50 19.58
C VAL A 459 -15.20 -0.31 18.67
N ALA A 460 -14.99 -0.59 17.39
CA ALA A 460 -14.69 0.42 16.40
C ALA A 460 -15.75 1.52 16.31
N THR A 461 -17.03 1.16 16.27
CA THR A 461 -18.15 2.11 16.23
C THR A 461 -18.34 2.89 17.53
N ARG A 462 -17.92 2.31 18.67
CA ARG A 462 -17.96 2.98 19.97
C ARG A 462 -16.87 4.04 20.12
N PHE A 463 -15.66 3.74 19.64
CA PHE A 463 -14.48 4.58 19.91
C PHE A 463 -14.13 5.54 18.78
N PHE A 464 -14.57 5.30 17.55
CA PHE A 464 -14.12 6.04 16.37
C PHE A 464 -15.27 6.57 15.52
N LYS A 465 -15.06 7.74 14.88
CA LYS A 465 -16.00 8.41 13.96
C LYS A 465 -15.98 7.75 12.59
N ILE A 466 -16.61 6.58 12.45
CA ILE A 466 -16.54 5.74 11.25
C ILE A 466 -17.73 6.00 10.32
N SER A 467 -17.46 6.19 9.01
CA SER A 467 -18.49 6.15 7.98
C SER A 467 -18.99 4.71 7.76
N THR A 468 -20.26 4.47 7.96
CA THR A 468 -20.86 3.14 7.77
C THR A 468 -20.76 2.64 6.33
N ARG A 469 -20.91 3.52 5.34
CA ARG A 469 -20.83 3.19 3.90
C ARG A 469 -19.42 2.82 3.44
N SER A 470 -18.38 3.35 4.11
CA SER A 470 -16.98 3.18 3.73
C SER A 470 -16.15 2.43 4.77
N LYS A 471 -16.81 1.79 5.76
CA LYS A 471 -16.20 1.07 6.88
C LYS A 471 -15.23 -0.03 6.44
N HIS A 472 -15.50 -0.70 5.33
CA HIS A 472 -14.67 -1.77 4.80
C HIS A 472 -13.20 -1.36 4.56
N ASN A 473 -12.92 -0.06 4.30
CA ASN A 473 -11.54 0.43 4.13
C ASN A 473 -10.68 0.25 5.40
N HIS A 474 -11.30 0.22 6.58
CA HIS A 474 -10.60 -0.02 7.84
C HIS A 474 -10.21 -1.49 8.06
N MET A 475 -10.77 -2.44 7.32
CA MET A 475 -10.34 -3.84 7.38
C MET A 475 -8.88 -4.00 6.94
N TRP A 476 -8.38 -3.10 6.09
CA TRP A 476 -7.01 -3.09 5.57
C TRP A 476 -6.27 -1.76 5.75
N MET A 477 -6.70 -0.94 6.72
CA MET A 477 -6.01 0.29 7.11
C MET A 477 -5.80 1.29 5.96
N ALA A 478 -6.74 1.40 5.00
CA ALA A 478 -6.59 2.28 3.83
C ALA A 478 -6.74 3.76 4.18
N SER A 479 -7.41 4.10 5.29
CA SER A 479 -7.64 5.47 5.73
C SER A 479 -7.42 5.63 7.22
N THR A 480 -7.20 6.86 7.67
CA THR A 480 -7.23 7.24 9.08
C THR A 480 -8.66 7.58 9.51
N VAL A 481 -8.89 7.61 10.82
CA VAL A 481 -10.16 7.97 11.44
C VAL A 481 -9.90 8.74 12.73
N PHE A 482 -10.77 9.69 13.08
CA PHE A 482 -10.74 10.39 14.34
C PHE A 482 -11.51 9.64 15.43
N VAL A 483 -11.11 9.83 16.68
CA VAL A 483 -11.80 9.25 17.83
C VAL A 483 -13.08 10.00 18.16
N ASN A 484 -14.02 9.31 18.83
CA ASN A 484 -15.16 9.92 19.45
C ASN A 484 -14.73 10.75 20.67
N ASP A 485 -15.60 11.62 21.16
CA ASP A 485 -15.26 12.57 22.24
C ASP A 485 -15.08 11.85 23.59
N ASP A 486 -15.70 10.70 23.77
CA ASP A 486 -15.64 9.80 24.93
C ASP A 486 -14.57 8.70 24.82
N PHE A 487 -13.57 8.88 23.94
CA PHE A 487 -12.49 7.90 23.76
C PHE A 487 -11.68 7.72 25.06
N PRO A 488 -11.49 6.47 25.53
CA PRO A 488 -10.86 6.22 26.83
C PRO A 488 -9.39 6.68 26.89
N ASP A 489 -9.02 7.37 27.95
CA ASP A 489 -7.66 7.92 28.16
C ASP A 489 -6.59 6.83 28.20
N GLU A 490 -6.92 5.64 28.66
CA GLU A 490 -6.01 4.50 28.76
C GLU A 490 -5.46 4.02 27.39
N TYR A 491 -6.07 4.45 26.26
CA TYR A 491 -5.65 4.10 24.90
C TYR A 491 -5.00 5.25 24.12
N GLN A 492 -4.65 6.37 24.78
CA GLN A 492 -4.05 7.54 24.12
C GLN A 492 -2.76 7.20 23.35
N SER A 493 -1.97 6.24 23.84
CA SER A 493 -0.74 5.77 23.19
C SER A 493 -0.95 5.14 21.80
N ALA A 494 -2.20 4.77 21.44
CA ALA A 494 -2.57 4.23 20.15
C ALA A 494 -2.87 5.31 19.10
N LEU A 495 -2.95 6.58 19.51
CA LEU A 495 -3.33 7.69 18.66
C LEU A 495 -2.12 8.48 18.15
N HIS A 496 -2.32 9.13 17.02
CA HIS A 496 -1.43 10.16 16.53
C HIS A 496 -1.67 11.48 17.29
N ILE A 497 -0.74 12.45 17.17
CA ILE A 497 -0.79 13.72 17.90
C ILE A 497 -2.07 14.53 17.64
N ASP A 498 -2.64 14.40 16.44
CA ASP A 498 -3.90 15.04 16.03
C ASP A 498 -5.16 14.28 16.47
N ARG A 499 -5.01 13.26 17.34
CA ARG A 499 -6.07 12.34 17.80
C ARG A 499 -6.69 11.50 16.67
N SER A 500 -6.01 11.35 15.52
CA SER A 500 -6.37 10.38 14.50
C SER A 500 -5.68 9.02 14.73
N ALA A 501 -6.21 7.99 14.10
CA ALA A 501 -5.62 6.66 14.09
C ALA A 501 -5.80 5.98 12.73
N ARG A 502 -4.82 5.19 12.30
CA ARG A 502 -4.97 4.28 11.16
C ARG A 502 -5.52 2.95 11.66
N LEU A 503 -6.82 2.95 11.92
CA LEU A 503 -7.54 1.84 12.54
C LEU A 503 -7.59 0.62 11.63
N GLN A 504 -7.42 -0.58 12.23
CA GLN A 504 -7.84 -1.85 11.65
C GLN A 504 -9.08 -2.38 12.36
N ILE A 505 -10.13 -2.70 11.58
CA ILE A 505 -11.29 -3.46 12.04
C ILE A 505 -11.09 -4.91 11.62
N VAL A 506 -11.07 -5.82 12.58
CA VAL A 506 -10.83 -7.24 12.34
C VAL A 506 -12.15 -7.99 12.12
N ASN A 507 -12.10 -8.94 11.21
CA ASN A 507 -13.17 -9.89 10.92
C ASN A 507 -12.60 -11.32 10.81
N SER A 508 -13.43 -12.28 10.47
CA SER A 508 -13.11 -13.71 10.32
C SER A 508 -12.00 -14.02 9.27
N ASP A 509 -11.59 -13.06 8.46
CA ASP A 509 -10.46 -13.26 7.53
C ASP A 509 -9.11 -13.41 8.26
N ALA A 510 -8.96 -12.77 9.45
CA ALA A 510 -7.76 -12.84 10.29
C ALA A 510 -8.03 -13.60 11.61
N PRO A 511 -8.25 -14.92 11.57
CA PRO A 511 -8.83 -15.69 12.67
C PRO A 511 -7.98 -15.71 13.95
N LEU A 512 -6.64 -15.69 13.86
CA LEU A 512 -5.78 -15.64 15.04
C LEU A 512 -5.94 -14.32 15.80
N LEU A 513 -5.95 -13.21 15.07
CA LEU A 513 -6.09 -11.88 15.65
C LEU A 513 -7.51 -11.65 16.19
N GLU A 514 -8.52 -12.11 15.45
CA GLU A 514 -9.92 -12.06 15.89
C GLU A 514 -10.11 -12.85 17.21
N ALA A 515 -9.57 -14.06 17.30
CA ALA A 515 -9.66 -14.89 18.49
C ALA A 515 -9.00 -14.23 19.72
N ILE A 516 -7.84 -13.59 19.57
CA ILE A 516 -7.19 -12.82 20.65
C ILE A 516 -8.10 -11.66 21.10
N LEU A 517 -8.65 -10.89 20.16
CA LEU A 517 -9.53 -9.76 20.48
C LEU A 517 -10.84 -10.20 21.16
N ILE A 518 -11.38 -11.35 20.79
CA ILE A 518 -12.57 -11.94 21.45
C ILE A 518 -12.22 -12.34 22.89
N GLU A 519 -11.07 -13.00 23.12
CA GLU A 519 -10.60 -13.43 24.45
C GLU A 519 -10.36 -12.22 25.38
N LEU A 520 -9.91 -11.08 24.82
CA LEU A 520 -9.62 -9.86 25.54
C LEU A 520 -10.80 -8.89 25.69
N LYS A 521 -11.94 -9.18 25.04
CA LYS A 521 -13.11 -8.29 25.03
C LYS A 521 -13.55 -7.87 26.43
N GLY A 522 -13.68 -6.55 26.63
CA GLY A 522 -14.04 -5.94 27.92
C GLY A 522 -12.89 -5.80 28.92
N LYS A 523 -11.75 -6.47 28.68
CA LYS A 523 -10.51 -6.28 29.45
C LYS A 523 -9.55 -5.34 28.72
N GLU A 524 -9.40 -5.58 27.42
CA GLU A 524 -8.53 -4.81 26.53
C GLU A 524 -9.15 -4.76 25.13
N ASP A 525 -9.88 -3.70 24.86
CA ASP A 525 -10.69 -3.55 23.64
C ASP A 525 -9.87 -3.10 22.41
N LEU A 526 -8.70 -2.48 22.64
CA LEU A 526 -7.77 -2.07 21.59
C LEU A 526 -6.40 -2.73 21.78
N LEU A 527 -5.85 -3.24 20.69
CA LEU A 527 -4.45 -3.68 20.61
C LEU A 527 -3.72 -2.82 19.56
N ILE A 528 -2.39 -2.89 19.56
CA ILE A 528 -1.55 -2.32 18.51
C ILE A 528 -1.14 -3.43 17.54
N ASN A 529 -1.25 -3.15 16.24
CA ASN A 529 -0.78 -4.04 15.17
C ASN A 529 0.32 -3.36 14.34
N THR A 530 1.44 -4.05 14.15
CA THR A 530 2.49 -3.66 13.21
C THR A 530 3.07 -4.88 12.49
N SER A 531 3.78 -4.66 11.38
CA SER A 531 4.32 -5.74 10.54
C SER A 531 5.46 -6.51 11.20
N LEU A 532 5.51 -7.83 10.99
CA LEU A 532 6.60 -8.71 11.44
C LEU A 532 7.80 -8.59 10.49
N ASN A 533 8.57 -7.52 10.65
CA ASN A 533 9.82 -7.22 9.97
C ASN A 533 10.62 -6.19 10.75
N VAL A 534 11.91 -6.14 10.56
CA VAL A 534 12.75 -5.00 10.96
C VAL A 534 12.50 -3.81 10.03
N ALA A 535 12.74 -2.57 10.48
CA ALA A 535 12.60 -1.38 9.63
C ALA A 535 13.50 -1.50 8.39
N GLY A 536 12.93 -1.18 7.22
CA GLY A 536 13.61 -1.31 5.93
C GLY A 536 13.54 -2.70 5.28
N ASP A 537 13.18 -3.76 6.01
CA ASP A 537 13.02 -5.10 5.45
C ASP A 537 11.58 -5.35 4.95
N PRO A 538 11.38 -6.28 4.00
CA PRO A 538 10.07 -6.80 3.66
C PRO A 538 9.42 -7.56 4.84
N ILE A 539 8.10 -7.66 4.83
CA ILE A 539 7.35 -8.49 5.79
C ILE A 539 7.82 -9.95 5.69
N ALA A 540 7.91 -10.66 6.83
CA ALA A 540 8.35 -12.05 6.89
C ALA A 540 7.51 -12.94 5.95
N PHE A 541 8.16 -13.70 5.08
CA PHE A 541 7.48 -14.62 4.16
C PHE A 541 7.31 -16.00 4.78
N ASP A 542 8.38 -16.58 5.28
CA ASP A 542 8.41 -17.92 5.89
C ASP A 542 8.84 -17.88 7.37
N LEU A 543 8.93 -19.06 8.00
CA LEU A 543 9.31 -19.18 9.41
C LEU A 543 10.78 -18.81 9.66
N ILE A 544 11.66 -18.95 8.66
CA ILE A 544 13.07 -18.55 8.78
C ILE A 544 13.16 -17.03 8.85
N ASP A 545 12.40 -16.34 7.99
CA ASP A 545 12.29 -14.88 8.03
C ASP A 545 11.72 -14.39 9.36
N ALA A 546 10.65 -15.07 9.86
CA ALA A 546 10.03 -14.72 11.12
C ALA A 546 11.03 -14.87 12.28
N PHE A 547 11.76 -16.00 12.34
CA PHE A 547 12.81 -16.25 13.31
C PHE A 547 13.90 -15.17 13.26
N ALA A 548 14.46 -14.92 12.08
CA ALA A 548 15.52 -13.92 11.91
C ALA A 548 15.07 -12.51 12.34
N ASN A 549 13.85 -12.13 11.99
CA ASN A 549 13.28 -10.84 12.41
C ASN A 549 13.05 -10.80 13.92
N MET A 550 12.48 -11.85 14.52
CA MET A 550 12.25 -11.92 15.97
C MET A 550 13.55 -11.86 16.75
N LYS A 551 14.58 -12.60 16.34
CA LYS A 551 15.90 -12.59 16.98
C LYS A 551 16.53 -11.18 16.94
N ARG A 552 16.51 -10.51 15.77
CA ARG A 552 17.03 -9.14 15.60
C ARG A 552 16.26 -8.11 16.43
N MET A 553 14.96 -8.33 16.67
CA MET A 553 14.07 -7.43 17.42
C MET A 553 13.95 -7.80 18.91
N GLY A 554 14.58 -8.88 19.38
CA GLY A 554 14.47 -9.34 20.76
C GLY A 554 13.06 -9.80 21.15
N LEU A 555 12.28 -10.33 20.18
CA LEU A 555 10.92 -10.81 20.39
C LEU A 555 10.93 -12.31 20.70
N LYS A 556 10.09 -12.74 21.67
CA LYS A 556 10.15 -14.11 22.21
C LYS A 556 9.00 -15.00 21.74
N TYR A 557 7.79 -14.47 21.59
CA TYR A 557 6.58 -15.27 21.44
C TYR A 557 6.01 -15.22 20.03
N LEU A 558 5.66 -16.39 19.48
CA LEU A 558 5.05 -16.54 18.17
C LEU A 558 3.80 -17.42 18.27
N LEU A 559 2.65 -16.86 17.87
CA LEU A 559 1.38 -17.57 17.75
C LEU A 559 1.11 -17.92 16.29
N SER A 560 0.76 -19.17 16.04
CA SER A 560 0.31 -19.65 14.73
C SER A 560 -0.92 -20.56 14.89
N GLU A 561 -1.47 -21.04 13.78
CA GLU A 561 -2.55 -22.05 13.80
C GLU A 561 -2.11 -23.37 14.44
N ASP A 562 -0.79 -23.62 14.56
CA ASP A 562 -0.22 -24.83 15.14
C ASP A 562 0.05 -24.70 16.65
N GLY A 563 -0.19 -23.54 17.25
CA GLY A 563 -0.04 -23.26 18.69
C GLY A 563 0.78 -22.02 19.01
N LEU A 564 1.11 -21.86 20.29
CA LEU A 564 2.01 -20.82 20.80
C LEU A 564 3.43 -21.39 21.00
N PHE A 565 4.40 -20.62 20.57
CA PHE A 565 5.82 -20.99 20.57
C PHE A 565 6.67 -19.90 21.24
N CYS A 566 7.80 -20.31 21.84
CA CYS A 566 8.86 -19.43 22.29
C CYS A 566 10.10 -19.60 21.40
N LEU A 567 10.78 -18.49 21.11
CA LEU A 567 12.05 -18.49 20.40
C LEU A 567 13.11 -19.23 21.24
N ASN A 568 13.90 -20.10 20.61
CA ASN A 568 15.03 -20.72 21.26
C ASN A 568 16.20 -19.71 21.29
N GLU A 569 16.61 -19.31 22.49
CA GLU A 569 17.65 -18.27 22.69
C GLU A 569 19.07 -18.80 22.42
N ASP A 570 19.28 -20.14 22.44
CA ASP A 570 20.62 -20.78 22.32
C ASP A 570 21.10 -20.94 20.86
N LEU A 571 20.35 -20.45 19.87
CA LEU A 571 20.69 -20.44 18.44
C LEU A 571 20.91 -19.00 17.94
#